data_5740851b6629c22c328bfde31a7fad3f
#
_entry.id   5740851b6629c22c328bfde31a7fad3f
#
_cell.length_a   1.000
_cell.length_b   1.000
_cell.length_c   1.000
_cell.angle_alpha   90.00
_cell.angle_beta   90.00
_cell.angle_gamma   90.00
#
_symmetry.space_group_name_H-M   'P 1'
#
loop_
_entity.id
_entity.type
_entity.pdbx_description
1 polymer ?
#
loop_
_entity_poly.entity_id
_entity_poly.type
_entity_poly.pdbx_seq_one_letter_code
_entity_poly.pdbx_strand_id
1 'polypeptide(L)'
;MSTPDGQTPGPNDAEGPDAAEQTEATTSSATGAATATLTTARRRGYSAGEARRLARRDQQAAASGETRTVTVHTPTGGTDGTAELPGELFDAPANTALMHQVVTAQLAAARQGTHDTKTRGEVRGGGRKPYRQKGTGRARQGSVRAPQFTGGGTVHGPTPRDYDQRTPKKMKAAALRGALSDRARHERVHVFSALVEGDGPSTKGARTALEGVVTAERGRRTVLAVIAREDEAARRSVANLPTVHQLTPDQLNTYDVLRADDVVFTTAALEAFVSRAAERTRPEAAARAAGGQEVEK
;
A
#
# COMPACT_ATOMS: atom_id res chain seq x y z
N MET A 1 -62.64 26.75 -0.55
CA MET A 1 -62.82 28.07 -1.17
C MET A 1 -61.47 28.48 -1.67
N SER A 2 -61.28 28.24 -2.90
CA SER A 2 -61.01 29.09 -4.05
C SER A 2 -59.51 29.31 -4.29
N THR A 3 -58.98 28.60 -5.21
CA THR A 3 -57.93 29.04 -6.19
C THR A 3 -58.48 30.18 -7.03
N PRO A 4 -57.74 31.06 -7.72
CA PRO A 4 -57.17 30.62 -9.01
C PRO A 4 -55.80 31.23 -9.40
N ASP A 5 -55.09 30.56 -10.34
CA ASP A 5 -54.63 30.98 -11.68
C ASP A 5 -53.78 32.26 -11.78
N GLY A 6 -52.68 32.34 -12.45
CA GLY A 6 -52.27 31.87 -13.73
C GLY A 6 -51.16 32.77 -14.29
N GLN A 7 -50.48 32.29 -15.31
CA GLN A 7 -49.75 33.04 -16.37
C GLN A 7 -48.22 33.17 -16.27
N THR A 8 -47.60 32.33 -17.09
CA THR A 8 -46.37 32.64 -17.87
C THR A 8 -46.62 33.76 -18.89
N PRO A 9 -45.61 34.55 -19.29
CA PRO A 9 -45.01 34.34 -20.59
C PRO A 9 -43.48 34.49 -20.65
N GLY A 10 -42.81 33.79 -21.57
CA GLY A 10 -41.51 34.12 -22.14
C GLY A 10 -41.70 35.05 -23.37
N PRO A 11 -40.74 35.12 -24.31
CA PRO A 11 -39.29 35.30 -24.25
C PRO A 11 -38.84 36.63 -24.88
N ASN A 12 -37.57 37.02 -24.83
CA ASN A 12 -36.78 37.67 -25.91
C ASN A 12 -35.48 38.27 -25.40
N ASP A 13 -34.41 37.81 -26.03
CA ASP A 13 -33.44 38.50 -26.90
C ASP A 13 -32.47 39.52 -26.29
N ALA A 14 -31.24 39.23 -26.62
CA ALA A 14 -30.21 40.09 -27.19
C ALA A 14 -28.89 40.22 -26.38
N GLU A 15 -27.87 39.69 -27.06
CA GLU A 15 -26.52 40.24 -27.26
C GLU A 15 -25.51 40.28 -26.09
N GLY A 16 -24.44 39.48 -26.34
CA GLY A 16 -23.12 39.47 -25.73
C GLY A 16 -22.32 40.77 -25.98
N PRO A 17 -20.98 40.83 -25.93
CA PRO A 17 -20.01 39.76 -25.78
C PRO A 17 -18.85 40.06 -24.77
N ASP A 18 -17.88 39.10 -24.72
CA ASP A 18 -16.47 39.26 -24.39
C ASP A 18 -16.03 39.73 -23.01
N ALA A 19 -15.39 38.82 -22.29
CA ALA A 19 -14.05 38.88 -21.75
C ALA A 19 -13.94 38.01 -20.50
N ALA A 20 -13.42 36.81 -20.63
CA ALA A 20 -12.58 36.13 -19.62
C ALA A 20 -12.13 34.75 -20.11
N GLU A 21 -11.31 34.80 -21.13
CA GLU A 21 -10.37 33.71 -21.42
C GLU A 21 -9.14 33.89 -20.51
N GLN A 22 -8.61 32.82 -20.01
CA GLN A 22 -7.38 32.65 -19.24
C GLN A 22 -7.57 32.46 -17.72
N THR A 23 -7.83 31.21 -17.33
CA THR A 23 -7.11 30.47 -16.27
C THR A 23 -7.67 29.06 -16.15
N GLU A 24 -7.46 28.21 -17.14
CA GLU A 24 -7.53 26.77 -17.01
C GLU A 24 -6.33 26.13 -17.73
N ALA A 25 -5.24 25.96 -17.02
CA ALA A 25 -4.20 25.02 -17.41
C ALA A 25 -3.31 24.81 -16.19
N THR A 26 -3.49 23.69 -15.51
CA THR A 26 -2.42 22.84 -14.98
C THR A 26 -2.91 21.91 -13.86
N THR A 27 -3.87 21.01 -14.16
CA THR A 27 -4.11 19.85 -13.31
C THR A 27 -4.77 18.72 -14.10
N SER A 28 -4.07 18.20 -15.12
CA SER A 28 -4.55 17.02 -15.87
C SER A 28 -3.47 16.30 -16.65
N SER A 29 -2.26 16.09 -16.13
CA SER A 29 -1.22 15.53 -17.01
C SER A 29 -0.92 14.04 -16.88
N ALA A 30 -1.19 13.36 -15.77
CA ALA A 30 -0.80 11.95 -15.61
C ALA A 30 -1.88 10.94 -15.99
N THR A 31 -3.15 11.18 -15.65
CA THR A 31 -4.26 10.26 -16.01
C THR A 31 -4.66 10.42 -17.45
N GLY A 32 -4.55 11.63 -18.01
CA GLY A 32 -4.78 11.93 -19.42
C GLY A 32 -3.77 11.27 -20.35
N ALA A 33 -2.49 11.21 -19.98
CA ALA A 33 -1.44 10.62 -20.80
C ALA A 33 -1.62 9.10 -20.97
N ALA A 34 -1.93 8.35 -19.92
CA ALA A 34 -2.13 6.90 -20.00
C ALA A 34 -3.37 6.54 -20.85
N THR A 35 -4.45 7.31 -20.74
CA THR A 35 -5.66 7.10 -21.52
C THR A 35 -5.46 7.52 -22.98
N ALA A 36 -4.71 8.58 -23.23
CA ALA A 36 -4.36 9.04 -24.57
C ALA A 36 -3.44 8.03 -25.29
N THR A 37 -2.46 7.43 -24.59
CA THR A 37 -1.56 6.42 -25.14
C THR A 37 -2.30 5.15 -25.55
N LEU A 38 -3.27 4.68 -24.74
CA LEU A 38 -4.11 3.53 -25.05
C LEU A 38 -5.01 3.81 -26.28
N THR A 39 -5.56 5.01 -26.38
CA THR A 39 -6.42 5.40 -27.49
C THR A 39 -5.62 5.55 -28.79
N THR A 40 -4.41 6.12 -28.73
CA THR A 40 -3.49 6.28 -29.86
C THR A 40 -2.92 4.95 -30.34
N ALA A 41 -2.58 4.04 -29.41
CA ALA A 41 -2.13 2.69 -29.73
C ALA A 41 -3.22 1.88 -30.47
N ARG A 42 -4.47 2.02 -30.03
CA ARG A 42 -5.62 1.35 -30.68
C ARG A 42 -5.88 1.88 -32.10
N ARG A 43 -5.65 3.18 -32.37
CA ARG A 43 -5.70 3.77 -33.72
C ARG A 43 -4.58 3.29 -34.64
N ARG A 44 -3.43 2.87 -34.09
CA ARG A 44 -2.26 2.36 -34.85
C ARG A 44 -2.26 0.85 -35.07
N GLY A 45 -3.34 0.14 -34.70
CA GLY A 45 -3.49 -1.32 -34.96
C GLY A 45 -2.69 -2.23 -34.05
N TYR A 46 -2.19 -1.72 -32.91
CA TYR A 46 -1.51 -2.57 -31.91
C TYR A 46 -2.50 -3.48 -31.22
N SER A 47 -2.09 -4.72 -30.96
CA SER A 47 -2.85 -5.64 -30.12
C SER A 47 -3.02 -5.09 -28.70
N ALA A 48 -4.07 -5.52 -27.98
CA ALA A 48 -4.29 -5.09 -26.60
C ALA A 48 -3.11 -5.40 -25.67
N GLY A 49 -2.33 -6.44 -25.97
CA GLY A 49 -1.10 -6.78 -25.25
C GLY A 49 0.04 -5.81 -25.51
N GLU A 50 0.24 -5.38 -26.76
CA GLU A 50 1.25 -4.39 -27.13
C GLU A 50 0.91 -3.00 -26.62
N ALA A 51 -0.36 -2.60 -26.69
CA ALA A 51 -0.82 -1.33 -26.12
C ALA A 51 -0.57 -1.27 -24.60
N ARG A 52 -0.80 -2.38 -23.88
CA ARG A 52 -0.47 -2.49 -22.45
C ARG A 52 1.03 -2.47 -22.18
N ARG A 53 1.86 -3.07 -23.05
CA ARG A 53 3.34 -3.01 -22.92
C ARG A 53 3.86 -1.60 -23.15
N LEU A 54 3.34 -0.90 -24.16
CA LEU A 54 3.68 0.49 -24.44
C LEU A 54 3.27 1.41 -23.28
N ALA A 55 2.05 1.30 -22.78
CA ALA A 55 1.59 2.07 -21.63
C ALA A 55 2.44 1.81 -20.36
N ARG A 56 2.87 0.56 -20.13
CA ARG A 56 3.81 0.24 -19.04
C ARG A 56 5.20 0.83 -19.24
N ARG A 57 5.71 0.86 -20.49
CA ARG A 57 6.98 1.48 -20.83
C ARG A 57 6.94 2.99 -20.63
N ASP A 58 5.83 3.64 -21.01
CA ASP A 58 5.63 5.07 -20.82
C ASP A 58 5.49 5.43 -19.33
N GLN A 59 4.81 4.59 -18.53
CA GLN A 59 4.77 4.74 -17.07
C GLN A 59 6.14 4.53 -16.41
N GLN A 60 6.98 3.64 -16.96
CA GLN A 60 8.36 3.44 -16.49
C GLN A 60 9.28 4.58 -16.93
N ALA A 61 9.04 5.14 -18.12
CA ALA A 61 9.79 6.29 -18.63
C ALA A 61 9.40 7.62 -17.94
N ALA A 62 8.21 7.69 -17.36
CA ALA A 62 7.75 8.86 -16.60
C ALA A 62 8.40 9.00 -15.20
N ALA A 63 9.17 8.00 -14.75
CA ALA A 63 9.96 8.11 -13.53
C ALA A 63 11.27 8.85 -13.88
N SER A 64 11.27 10.17 -13.66
CA SER A 64 12.43 11.03 -13.95
C SER A 64 13.56 10.85 -12.93
N GLY A 65 13.27 10.26 -11.78
CA GLY A 65 14.20 10.19 -10.64
C GLY A 65 14.49 11.57 -10.04
N GLU A 66 13.65 12.57 -10.32
CA GLU A 66 13.80 13.93 -9.82
C GLU A 66 13.50 14.05 -8.33
N THR A 67 14.32 14.80 -7.63
CA THR A 67 14.08 15.16 -6.24
C THR A 67 12.89 16.10 -6.17
N ARG A 68 11.92 15.78 -5.30
CA ARG A 68 10.76 16.63 -5.04
C ARG A 68 10.95 17.38 -3.74
N THR A 69 10.47 18.61 -3.69
CA THR A 69 10.44 19.42 -2.47
C THR A 69 9.02 19.46 -1.91
N VAL A 70 8.89 19.27 -0.61
CA VAL A 70 7.60 19.31 0.09
C VAL A 70 7.74 20.30 1.25
N THR A 71 6.70 21.09 1.51
CA THR A 71 6.66 22.01 2.64
C THR A 71 6.60 21.23 3.95
N VAL A 72 7.37 21.67 4.95
CA VAL A 72 7.33 21.15 6.31
C VAL A 72 6.26 21.91 7.09
N HIS A 73 5.31 21.18 7.64
CA HIS A 73 4.23 21.72 8.46
C HIS A 73 4.60 21.72 9.93
N THR A 74 4.17 22.74 10.64
CA THR A 74 4.28 22.79 12.11
C THR A 74 2.98 22.27 12.76
N PRO A 75 3.01 21.80 14.01
CA PRO A 75 1.82 21.35 14.71
C PRO A 75 0.74 22.43 14.90
N THR A 76 1.12 23.72 14.83
CA THR A 76 0.24 24.88 14.90
C THR A 76 -0.43 25.26 13.59
N GLY A 77 -0.12 24.58 12.49
CA GLY A 77 -0.66 24.88 11.15
C GLY A 77 0.17 25.88 10.36
N GLY A 78 1.35 26.28 10.84
CA GLY A 78 2.34 27.04 10.08
C GLY A 78 3.19 26.17 9.17
N THR A 79 4.13 26.79 8.44
CA THR A 79 5.13 26.12 7.61
C THR A 79 6.53 26.45 8.14
N ASP A 80 7.38 25.42 8.22
CA ASP A 80 8.76 25.52 8.72
C ASP A 80 9.74 25.00 7.65
N GLY A 81 9.91 25.78 6.58
CA GLY A 81 10.82 25.45 5.51
C GLY A 81 10.32 24.34 4.56
N THR A 82 11.26 23.69 3.90
CA THR A 82 11.01 22.64 2.90
C THR A 82 11.89 21.41 3.16
N ALA A 83 11.34 20.23 2.95
CA ALA A 83 12.06 18.96 3.00
C ALA A 83 12.25 18.40 1.58
N GLU A 84 13.40 17.80 1.33
CA GLU A 84 13.69 17.15 0.07
C GLU A 84 13.30 15.66 0.11
N LEU A 85 12.58 15.21 -0.89
CA LEU A 85 12.24 13.81 -1.14
C LEU A 85 13.13 13.29 -2.27
N PRO A 86 14.15 12.47 -1.99
CA PRO A 86 15.06 11.94 -3.01
C PRO A 86 14.30 11.15 -4.09
N GLY A 87 14.53 11.47 -5.37
CA GLY A 87 13.86 10.83 -6.51
C GLY A 87 14.05 9.32 -6.57
N GLU A 88 15.19 8.80 -6.10
CA GLU A 88 15.46 7.36 -6.02
C GLU A 88 14.42 6.60 -5.14
N LEU A 89 13.83 7.27 -4.16
CA LEU A 89 12.87 6.70 -3.21
C LEU A 89 11.43 7.11 -3.51
N PHE A 90 11.22 8.35 -3.97
CA PHE A 90 9.90 8.96 -4.11
C PHE A 90 9.51 9.26 -5.56
N ASP A 91 10.36 8.92 -6.54
CA ASP A 91 10.02 8.99 -7.97
C ASP A 91 10.46 7.74 -8.75
N ALA A 92 10.45 6.59 -8.11
CA ALA A 92 10.70 5.30 -8.74
C ALA A 92 9.49 4.84 -9.58
N PRO A 93 9.70 4.01 -10.63
CA PRO A 93 8.62 3.48 -11.45
C PRO A 93 7.71 2.55 -10.62
N ALA A 94 6.40 2.80 -10.66
CA ALA A 94 5.41 2.01 -9.96
C ALA A 94 5.07 0.73 -10.74
N ASN A 95 5.44 -0.44 -10.21
CA ASN A 95 5.08 -1.73 -10.79
C ASN A 95 3.96 -2.39 -9.98
N THR A 96 2.73 -2.30 -10.47
CA THR A 96 1.53 -2.84 -9.79
C THR A 96 1.59 -4.35 -9.59
N ALA A 97 2.14 -5.13 -10.53
CA ALA A 97 2.26 -6.58 -10.40
C ALA A 97 3.24 -6.96 -9.27
N LEU A 98 4.35 -6.23 -9.16
CA LEU A 98 5.33 -6.41 -8.08
C LEU A 98 4.73 -6.06 -6.71
N MET A 99 4.03 -4.92 -6.61
CA MET A 99 3.33 -4.52 -5.39
C MET A 99 2.29 -5.56 -4.97
N HIS A 100 1.48 -6.05 -5.90
CA HIS A 100 0.49 -7.09 -5.63
C HIS A 100 1.14 -8.36 -5.07
N GLN A 101 2.24 -8.84 -5.68
CA GLN A 101 2.93 -10.04 -5.22
C GLN A 101 3.49 -9.86 -3.80
N VAL A 102 4.10 -8.70 -3.51
CA VAL A 102 4.66 -8.41 -2.17
C VAL A 102 3.57 -8.28 -1.12
N VAL A 103 2.46 -7.60 -1.42
CA VAL A 103 1.32 -7.47 -0.51
C VAL A 103 0.66 -8.81 -0.24
N THR A 104 0.46 -9.64 -1.27
CA THR A 104 -0.10 -10.99 -1.11
C THR A 104 0.79 -11.85 -0.20
N ALA A 105 2.12 -11.79 -0.37
CA ALA A 105 3.06 -12.49 0.47
C ALA A 105 3.02 -12.00 1.93
N GLN A 106 2.92 -10.68 2.13
CA GLN A 106 2.82 -10.07 3.46
C GLN A 106 1.54 -10.47 4.20
N LEU A 107 0.40 -10.44 3.51
CA LEU A 107 -0.89 -10.87 4.08
C LEU A 107 -0.93 -12.38 4.34
N ALA A 108 -0.31 -13.18 3.49
CA ALA A 108 -0.22 -14.63 3.69
C ALA A 108 0.61 -14.96 4.93
N ALA A 109 1.74 -14.28 5.16
CA ALA A 109 2.59 -14.47 6.32
C ALA A 109 1.89 -14.14 7.67
N ALA A 110 0.87 -13.28 7.65
CA ALA A 110 0.09 -12.94 8.84
C ALA A 110 -0.90 -14.05 9.26
N ARG A 111 -1.13 -15.07 8.43
CA ARG A 111 -2.03 -16.18 8.74
C ARG A 111 -1.36 -17.15 9.71
N GLN A 112 -2.00 -17.45 10.82
CA GLN A 112 -1.48 -18.38 11.83
C GLN A 112 -1.40 -19.85 11.35
N GLY A 113 -2.33 -20.27 10.49
CA GLY A 113 -2.36 -21.62 9.93
C GLY A 113 -2.57 -22.75 10.94
N THR A 114 -3.21 -22.48 12.07
CA THR A 114 -3.37 -23.43 13.21
C THR A 114 -4.55 -24.40 13.07
N HIS A 115 -5.24 -24.39 11.91
CA HIS A 115 -6.32 -25.32 11.66
C HIS A 115 -5.79 -26.76 11.60
N ASP A 116 -6.50 -27.67 12.25
CA ASP A 116 -6.12 -29.08 12.35
C ASP A 116 -7.35 -29.99 12.30
N THR A 117 -7.15 -31.22 11.83
CA THR A 117 -8.16 -32.27 11.87
C THR A 117 -7.50 -33.59 12.25
N LYS A 118 -8.16 -34.36 13.11
CA LYS A 118 -7.63 -35.65 13.56
C LYS A 118 -7.73 -36.68 12.45
N THR A 119 -6.58 -37.23 12.10
CA THR A 119 -6.47 -38.42 11.23
C THR A 119 -6.90 -39.69 11.97
N ARG A 120 -7.06 -40.78 11.26
CA ARG A 120 -7.43 -42.09 11.85
C ARG A 120 -6.52 -42.50 13.00
N GLY A 121 -5.24 -42.16 12.97
CA GLY A 121 -4.27 -42.48 14.02
C GLY A 121 -4.42 -41.66 15.28
N GLU A 122 -4.92 -40.44 15.15
CA GLU A 122 -5.06 -39.44 16.24
C GLU A 122 -6.40 -39.52 16.96
N VAL A 123 -7.41 -40.12 16.31
CA VAL A 123 -8.70 -40.32 16.95
C VAL A 123 -8.61 -41.42 18.01
N ARG A 124 -9.02 -41.11 19.24
CA ARG A 124 -8.97 -42.07 20.36
C ARG A 124 -9.77 -43.34 20.06
N GLY A 125 -9.15 -44.50 20.22
CA GLY A 125 -9.77 -45.83 20.08
C GLY A 125 -9.37 -46.51 18.76
N GLY A 126 -9.93 -47.70 18.52
CA GLY A 126 -9.74 -48.43 17.27
C GLY A 126 -8.39 -49.15 17.12
N GLY A 127 -7.62 -49.35 18.22
CA GLY A 127 -6.35 -50.08 18.21
C GLY A 127 -6.47 -51.55 17.88
N ARG A 128 -7.65 -52.17 18.16
CA ARG A 128 -7.91 -53.57 17.83
C ARG A 128 -8.69 -53.69 16.53
N LYS A 129 -8.31 -54.70 15.71
CA LYS A 129 -9.06 -55.05 14.49
C LYS A 129 -10.48 -55.49 14.87
N PRO A 130 -11.57 -54.97 14.23
CA PRO A 130 -12.95 -55.27 14.62
C PRO A 130 -13.31 -56.78 14.54
N TYR A 131 -12.82 -57.47 13.52
CA TYR A 131 -13.06 -58.90 13.29
C TYR A 131 -11.92 -59.51 12.44
N ARG A 132 -11.91 -60.86 12.36
CA ARG A 132 -10.94 -61.62 11.57
C ARG A 132 -11.00 -61.30 10.08
N GLN A 133 -9.87 -61.50 9.35
CA GLN A 133 -9.69 -61.08 7.96
C GLN A 133 -10.60 -61.81 6.96
N LYS A 134 -10.99 -63.09 7.24
CA LYS A 134 -11.81 -63.95 6.40
C LYS A 134 -12.83 -64.69 7.25
N GLY A 135 -13.90 -65.23 6.60
CA GLY A 135 -14.89 -66.08 7.26
C GLY A 135 -15.96 -65.38 8.06
N THR A 136 -16.19 -64.03 7.79
CA THR A 136 -17.26 -63.23 8.47
C THR A 136 -18.38 -62.84 7.54
N GLY A 137 -18.26 -63.05 6.24
CA GLY A 137 -19.21 -62.56 5.23
C GLY A 137 -19.30 -61.04 5.08
N ARG A 138 -18.50 -60.28 5.85
CA ARG A 138 -18.51 -58.81 5.85
C ARG A 138 -17.31 -58.24 5.11
N ALA A 139 -17.42 -56.96 4.69
CA ALA A 139 -16.31 -56.23 4.13
C ALA A 139 -15.15 -56.16 5.10
N ARG A 140 -13.90 -56.24 4.60
CA ARG A 140 -12.70 -56.22 5.43
C ARG A 140 -12.50 -54.83 6.06
N GLN A 141 -12.28 -54.81 7.40
CA GLN A 141 -12.05 -53.58 8.13
C GLN A 141 -10.78 -53.71 8.99
N GLY A 142 -9.97 -52.64 9.01
CA GLY A 142 -8.76 -52.58 9.81
C GLY A 142 -8.92 -51.86 11.14
N SER A 143 -9.85 -50.88 11.19
CA SER A 143 -10.11 -50.06 12.37
C SER A 143 -11.53 -49.51 12.35
N VAL A 144 -12.15 -49.34 13.49
CA VAL A 144 -13.45 -48.66 13.66
C VAL A 144 -13.32 -47.15 13.60
N ARG A 145 -12.09 -46.60 13.53
CA ARG A 145 -11.80 -45.18 13.37
C ARG A 145 -11.45 -44.81 11.95
N ALA A 146 -11.67 -45.70 10.99
CA ALA A 146 -11.55 -45.38 9.58
C ALA A 146 -12.61 -44.32 9.16
N PRO A 147 -12.34 -43.50 8.14
CA PRO A 147 -13.15 -42.32 7.78
C PRO A 147 -14.62 -42.63 7.48
N GLN A 148 -14.91 -43.85 6.99
CA GLN A 148 -16.27 -44.29 6.68
C GLN A 148 -17.13 -44.56 7.93
N PHE A 149 -16.55 -44.64 9.12
CA PHE A 149 -17.26 -44.85 10.36
C PHE A 149 -17.60 -43.55 11.07
N THR A 150 -18.76 -43.49 11.69
CA THR A 150 -19.15 -42.36 12.54
C THR A 150 -18.15 -42.16 13.67
N GLY A 151 -17.60 -40.96 13.81
CA GLY A 151 -16.52 -40.68 14.77
C GLY A 151 -15.15 -41.21 14.34
N GLY A 152 -14.96 -41.58 13.06
CA GLY A 152 -13.68 -41.90 12.47
C GLY A 152 -12.84 -40.63 12.16
N GLY A 153 -11.59 -40.83 11.74
CA GLY A 153 -10.69 -39.74 11.36
C GLY A 153 -11.06 -39.11 10.02
N THR A 154 -10.60 -37.90 9.81
CA THR A 154 -10.79 -37.18 8.53
C THR A 154 -9.72 -37.58 7.52
N VAL A 155 -10.10 -37.77 6.25
CA VAL A 155 -9.19 -37.98 5.13
C VAL A 155 -8.94 -36.65 4.45
N HIS A 156 -7.70 -36.30 4.17
CA HIS A 156 -7.34 -35.06 3.51
C HIS A 156 -7.87 -33.78 4.20
N GLY A 157 -8.07 -33.85 5.52
CA GLY A 157 -8.41 -32.66 6.29
C GLY A 157 -7.25 -31.66 6.36
N PRO A 158 -7.53 -30.41 6.72
CA PRO A 158 -6.49 -29.41 6.92
C PRO A 158 -5.55 -29.85 8.06
N THR A 159 -4.27 -29.64 7.85
CA THR A 159 -3.20 -29.78 8.85
C THR A 159 -2.55 -28.45 9.10
N PRO A 160 -2.00 -28.19 10.29
CA PRO A 160 -1.27 -26.97 10.58
C PRO A 160 -0.15 -26.77 9.57
N ARG A 161 -0.10 -25.57 8.99
CA ARG A 161 0.96 -25.22 8.03
C ARG A 161 1.29 -23.74 8.10
N ASP A 162 2.51 -23.41 7.74
CA ASP A 162 2.94 -22.05 7.51
C ASP A 162 2.47 -21.55 6.14
N TYR A 163 2.10 -20.28 6.08
CA TYR A 163 1.70 -19.58 4.87
C TYR A 163 2.73 -18.56 4.40
N ASP A 164 3.90 -18.50 5.01
CA ASP A 164 4.95 -17.58 4.60
C ASP A 164 5.37 -17.81 3.15
N GLN A 165 5.45 -16.70 2.41
CA GLN A 165 5.89 -16.67 1.02
C GLN A 165 7.21 -15.91 0.94
N ARG A 166 8.30 -16.64 0.75
CA ARG A 166 9.63 -16.05 0.65
C ARG A 166 9.72 -15.12 -0.57
N THR A 167 9.87 -13.82 -0.30
CA THR A 167 10.10 -12.79 -1.32
C THR A 167 11.51 -12.21 -1.22
N PRO A 168 12.24 -12.04 -2.35
CA PRO A 168 13.57 -11.42 -2.36
C PRO A 168 13.56 -10.01 -1.77
N LYS A 169 14.61 -9.64 -1.04
CA LYS A 169 14.74 -8.30 -0.42
C LYS A 169 14.65 -7.17 -1.44
N LYS A 170 15.22 -7.33 -2.65
CA LYS A 170 15.16 -6.34 -3.74
C LYS A 170 13.74 -6.10 -4.23
N MET A 171 12.91 -7.14 -4.30
CA MET A 171 11.50 -7.03 -4.67
C MET A 171 10.71 -6.23 -3.62
N LYS A 172 10.91 -6.51 -2.33
CA LYS A 172 10.26 -5.77 -1.23
C LYS A 172 10.64 -4.28 -1.27
N ALA A 173 11.92 -3.97 -1.47
CA ALA A 173 12.40 -2.59 -1.55
C ALA A 173 11.84 -1.85 -2.79
N ALA A 174 11.83 -2.49 -3.96
CA ALA A 174 11.29 -1.90 -5.18
C ALA A 174 9.78 -1.67 -5.09
N ALA A 175 9.03 -2.58 -4.47
CA ALA A 175 7.59 -2.41 -4.25
C ALA A 175 7.29 -1.23 -3.31
N LEU A 176 8.05 -1.08 -2.22
CA LEU A 176 7.90 0.03 -1.29
C LEU A 176 8.21 1.38 -1.94
N ARG A 177 9.33 1.48 -2.69
CA ARG A 177 9.68 2.70 -3.45
C ARG A 177 8.57 3.07 -4.44
N GLY A 178 8.06 2.10 -5.19
CA GLY A 178 6.96 2.31 -6.13
C GLY A 178 5.67 2.80 -5.46
N ALA A 179 5.33 2.27 -4.28
CA ALA A 179 4.16 2.71 -3.52
C ALA A 179 4.32 4.13 -2.96
N LEU A 180 5.50 4.47 -2.41
CA LEU A 180 5.81 5.83 -1.94
C LEU A 180 5.83 6.83 -3.09
N SER A 181 6.38 6.45 -4.24
CA SER A 181 6.40 7.28 -5.45
C SER A 181 5.01 7.59 -5.98
N ASP A 182 4.10 6.62 -5.92
CA ASP A 182 2.70 6.84 -6.29
C ASP A 182 2.04 7.88 -5.35
N ARG A 183 2.28 7.77 -4.05
CA ARG A 183 1.76 8.75 -3.07
C ARG A 183 2.38 10.14 -3.26
N ALA A 184 3.70 10.21 -3.50
CA ALA A 184 4.38 11.48 -3.75
C ALA A 184 3.92 12.18 -5.03
N ARG A 185 3.65 11.44 -6.11
CA ARG A 185 3.11 11.99 -7.36
C ARG A 185 1.71 12.56 -7.21
N HIS A 186 0.92 12.04 -6.28
CA HIS A 186 -0.42 12.52 -5.98
C HIS A 186 -0.46 13.56 -4.84
N GLU A 187 0.71 14.09 -4.44
CA GLU A 187 0.84 15.09 -3.36
C GLU A 187 0.28 14.61 -2.01
N ARG A 188 0.33 13.30 -1.76
CA ARG A 188 -0.17 12.64 -0.55
C ARG A 188 0.93 12.26 0.43
N VAL A 189 2.08 12.89 0.32
CA VAL A 189 3.19 12.77 1.28
C VAL A 189 3.36 14.11 1.94
N HIS A 190 3.17 14.13 3.25
CA HIS A 190 3.26 15.34 4.07
C HIS A 190 4.40 15.20 5.06
N VAL A 191 5.10 16.29 5.36
CA VAL A 191 6.19 16.31 6.32
C VAL A 191 5.86 17.29 7.43
N PHE A 192 6.04 16.87 8.67
CA PHE A 192 5.86 17.69 9.86
C PHE A 192 7.18 17.84 10.60
N SER A 193 7.45 19.03 11.14
CA SER A 193 8.57 19.24 12.05
C SER A 193 8.37 18.44 13.34
N ALA A 194 7.17 18.52 13.91
CA ALA A 194 6.69 17.71 15.03
C ALA A 194 5.17 17.53 14.89
N LEU A 195 4.59 16.47 15.49
CA LEU A 195 3.14 16.26 15.50
C LEU A 195 2.43 16.90 16.69
N VAL A 196 3.19 17.25 17.71
CA VAL A 196 2.68 17.85 18.97
C VAL A 196 3.62 18.96 19.41
N GLU A 197 3.09 20.00 20.00
CA GLU A 197 3.86 21.05 20.69
C GLU A 197 4.22 20.61 22.11
N GLY A 198 5.50 20.83 22.48
CA GLY A 198 6.03 20.55 23.82
C GLY A 198 6.32 19.07 24.07
N ASP A 199 6.79 18.77 25.28
CA ASP A 199 7.28 17.44 25.67
C ASP A 199 6.17 16.44 26.07
N GLY A 200 4.92 16.88 26.16
CA GLY A 200 3.80 16.09 26.65
C GLY A 200 2.94 15.51 25.50
N PRO A 201 2.40 14.29 25.66
CA PRO A 201 1.48 13.72 24.67
C PRO A 201 0.16 14.49 24.65
N SER A 202 -0.32 14.86 23.45
CA SER A 202 -1.59 15.56 23.22
C SER A 202 -2.32 15.00 22.02
N THR A 203 -3.33 14.18 22.25
CA THR A 203 -4.17 13.60 21.17
C THR A 203 -4.96 14.68 20.42
N LYS A 204 -5.41 15.71 21.16
CA LYS A 204 -6.13 16.85 20.56
C LYS A 204 -5.22 17.65 19.63
N GLY A 205 -4.00 17.96 20.07
CA GLY A 205 -3.02 18.68 19.25
C GLY A 205 -2.66 17.92 17.99
N ALA A 206 -2.30 16.64 18.11
CA ALA A 206 -1.99 15.78 16.97
C ALA A 206 -3.17 15.66 15.98
N ARG A 207 -4.39 15.53 16.48
CA ARG A 207 -5.59 15.50 15.64
C ARG A 207 -5.77 16.80 14.86
N THR A 208 -5.67 17.96 15.53
CA THR A 208 -5.84 19.27 14.88
C THR A 208 -4.74 19.50 13.83
N ALA A 209 -3.49 19.14 14.12
CA ALA A 209 -2.39 19.25 13.16
C ALA A 209 -2.64 18.40 11.91
N LEU A 210 -3.06 17.15 12.06
CA LEU A 210 -3.36 16.25 10.94
C LEU A 210 -4.58 16.71 10.14
N GLU A 211 -5.66 17.14 10.78
CA GLU A 211 -6.87 17.65 10.11
C GLU A 211 -6.61 18.96 9.34
N GLY A 212 -5.64 19.76 9.76
CA GLY A 212 -5.26 21.00 9.06
C GLY A 212 -4.55 20.77 7.73
N VAL A 213 -3.84 19.64 7.57
CA VAL A 213 -3.05 19.33 6.37
C VAL A 213 -3.73 18.28 5.51
N VAL A 214 -4.28 17.23 6.14
CA VAL A 214 -4.98 16.15 5.46
C VAL A 214 -6.46 16.52 5.29
N THR A 215 -6.76 17.32 4.27
CA THR A 215 -8.12 17.77 3.98
C THR A 215 -8.96 16.61 3.45
N ALA A 216 -10.01 16.25 4.17
CA ALA A 216 -10.96 15.20 3.76
C ALA A 216 -11.89 15.74 2.66
N GLU A 217 -11.51 15.64 1.40
CA GLU A 217 -12.39 16.00 0.29
C GLU A 217 -13.56 15.02 0.11
N ARG A 218 -13.40 13.76 0.52
CA ARG A 218 -14.41 12.70 0.41
C ARG A 218 -14.31 11.71 1.56
N GLY A 219 -15.02 11.98 2.67
CA GLY A 219 -15.19 11.02 3.73
C GLY A 219 -13.97 10.83 4.65
N ARG A 220 -13.93 9.69 5.35
CA ARG A 220 -12.92 9.38 6.37
C ARG A 220 -11.63 8.92 5.68
N ARG A 221 -10.58 9.73 5.71
CA ARG A 221 -9.25 9.34 5.21
C ARG A 221 -8.47 8.56 6.27
N THR A 222 -7.70 7.59 5.80
CA THR A 222 -6.74 6.84 6.63
C THR A 222 -5.36 7.43 6.43
N VAL A 223 -4.70 7.76 7.53
CA VAL A 223 -3.37 8.37 7.55
C VAL A 223 -2.35 7.37 8.07
N LEU A 224 -1.23 7.23 7.38
CA LEU A 224 -0.06 6.52 7.87
C LEU A 224 0.92 7.52 8.46
N ALA A 225 1.09 7.52 9.78
CA ALA A 225 2.06 8.36 10.46
C ALA A 225 3.37 7.60 10.69
N VAL A 226 4.44 8.05 10.05
CA VAL A 226 5.80 7.52 10.23
C VAL A 226 6.53 8.43 11.20
N ILE A 227 6.80 7.91 12.40
CA ILE A 227 7.31 8.67 13.53
C ILE A 227 8.64 8.05 13.99
N ALA A 228 9.61 8.87 14.32
CA ALA A 228 10.88 8.40 14.86
C ALA A 228 10.66 7.60 16.15
N ARG A 229 11.53 6.62 16.40
CA ARG A 229 11.40 5.72 17.55
C ARG A 229 11.54 6.48 18.87
N GLU A 230 12.35 7.50 18.88
CA GLU A 230 12.70 8.34 20.03
C GLU A 230 11.56 9.30 20.41
N ASP A 231 10.67 9.64 19.46
CA ASP A 231 9.53 10.54 19.67
C ASP A 231 8.33 9.80 20.31
N GLU A 232 8.45 9.57 21.61
CA GLU A 232 7.40 8.88 22.38
C GLU A 232 6.15 9.76 22.55
N ALA A 233 6.31 11.08 22.64
CA ALA A 233 5.20 12.02 22.80
C ALA A 233 4.29 12.00 21.57
N ALA A 234 4.82 12.09 20.36
CA ALA A 234 4.06 11.98 19.12
C ALA A 234 3.39 10.61 19.00
N ARG A 235 4.12 9.52 19.29
CA ARG A 235 3.59 8.15 19.19
C ARG A 235 2.39 7.93 20.12
N ARG A 236 2.48 8.37 21.37
CA ARG A 236 1.36 8.27 22.33
C ARG A 236 0.18 9.17 21.92
N SER A 237 0.45 10.30 21.31
CA SER A 237 -0.59 11.25 20.88
C SER A 237 -1.45 10.71 19.74
N VAL A 238 -0.88 9.98 18.79
CA VAL A 238 -1.63 9.43 17.65
C VAL A 238 -2.18 8.04 17.89
N ALA A 239 -1.70 7.30 18.90
CA ALA A 239 -2.08 5.90 19.14
C ALA A 239 -3.58 5.67 19.32
N ASN A 240 -4.31 6.65 19.89
CA ASN A 240 -5.75 6.56 20.13
C ASN A 240 -6.61 7.02 18.94
N LEU A 241 -6.01 7.49 17.85
CA LEU A 241 -6.76 7.98 16.69
C LEU A 241 -7.09 6.81 15.74
N PRO A 242 -8.36 6.44 15.56
CA PRO A 242 -8.74 5.25 14.77
C PRO A 242 -8.49 5.43 13.26
N THR A 243 -8.27 6.66 12.79
CA THR A 243 -7.95 6.99 11.40
C THR A 243 -6.45 6.98 11.12
N VAL A 244 -5.62 6.93 12.15
CA VAL A 244 -4.16 7.03 12.03
C VAL A 244 -3.54 5.68 12.37
N HIS A 245 -2.76 5.15 11.44
CA HIS A 245 -1.88 4.01 11.68
C HIS A 245 -0.46 4.51 11.88
N GLN A 246 0.16 4.19 13.00
CA GLN A 246 1.52 4.64 13.30
C GLN A 246 2.54 3.55 13.04
N LEU A 247 3.65 3.92 12.42
CA LEU A 247 4.80 3.05 12.20
C LEU A 247 6.11 3.81 12.47
N THR A 248 7.16 3.05 12.77
CA THR A 248 8.53 3.59 12.74
C THR A 248 9.12 3.45 11.33
N PRO A 249 10.14 4.24 10.96
CA PRO A 249 10.80 4.14 9.65
C PRO A 249 11.30 2.72 9.31
N ASP A 250 11.66 1.95 10.33
CA ASP A 250 12.12 0.57 10.21
C ASP A 250 11.04 -0.42 9.82
N GLN A 251 9.81 -0.16 10.23
CA GLN A 251 8.65 -1.03 10.03
C GLN A 251 7.87 -0.69 8.77
N LEU A 252 8.23 0.41 8.08
CA LEU A 252 7.54 0.87 6.88
C LEU A 252 7.51 -0.23 5.81
N ASN A 253 6.31 -0.54 5.32
CA ASN A 253 6.08 -1.61 4.38
C ASN A 253 5.07 -1.22 3.29
N THR A 254 5.03 -1.99 2.21
CA THR A 254 4.21 -1.70 1.03
C THR A 254 2.71 -1.74 1.32
N TYR A 255 2.26 -2.67 2.16
CA TYR A 255 0.84 -2.83 2.46
C TYR A 255 0.26 -1.62 3.18
N ASP A 256 0.95 -1.13 4.22
CA ASP A 256 0.47 0.00 5.01
C ASP A 256 0.47 1.30 4.22
N VAL A 257 1.48 1.53 3.35
CA VAL A 257 1.51 2.67 2.42
C VAL A 257 0.35 2.63 1.43
N LEU A 258 0.01 1.46 0.89
CA LEU A 258 -1.10 1.33 -0.06
C LEU A 258 -2.48 1.40 0.61
N ARG A 259 -2.58 0.96 1.87
CA ARG A 259 -3.81 1.02 2.65
C ARG A 259 -4.15 2.43 3.08
N ALA A 260 -3.14 3.24 3.42
CA ALA A 260 -3.33 4.63 3.81
C ALA A 260 -3.60 5.52 2.59
N ASP A 261 -4.45 6.52 2.76
CA ASP A 261 -4.70 7.54 1.74
C ASP A 261 -3.54 8.55 1.70
N ASP A 262 -3.08 8.99 2.86
CA ASP A 262 -2.01 9.96 3.02
C ASP A 262 -0.90 9.39 3.91
N VAL A 263 0.35 9.74 3.61
CA VAL A 263 1.53 9.36 4.38
C VAL A 263 2.13 10.61 5.01
N VAL A 264 2.27 10.59 6.31
CA VAL A 264 2.82 11.69 7.10
C VAL A 264 4.15 11.26 7.70
N PHE A 265 5.20 12.02 7.48
CA PHE A 265 6.51 11.82 8.08
C PHE A 265 6.80 12.93 9.09
N THR A 266 7.42 12.60 10.20
CA THR A 266 8.18 13.61 10.96
C THR A 266 9.54 13.82 10.30
N THR A 267 10.15 15.02 10.41
CA THR A 267 11.46 15.30 9.79
C THR A 267 12.52 14.29 10.22
N ALA A 268 12.60 13.98 11.50
CA ALA A 268 13.51 12.97 12.02
C ALA A 268 13.26 11.57 11.46
N ALA A 269 11.99 11.19 11.25
CA ALA A 269 11.63 9.91 10.65
C ALA A 269 11.97 9.84 9.16
N LEU A 270 11.80 10.94 8.44
CA LEU A 270 12.17 11.04 7.03
C LEU A 270 13.69 10.91 6.85
N GLU A 271 14.47 11.63 7.62
CA GLU A 271 15.93 11.56 7.62
C GLU A 271 16.44 10.16 7.95
N ALA A 272 15.87 9.50 8.97
CA ALA A 272 16.19 8.13 9.33
C ALA A 272 15.85 7.14 8.21
N PHE A 273 14.74 7.34 7.50
CA PHE A 273 14.33 6.51 6.37
C PHE A 273 15.29 6.68 5.17
N VAL A 274 15.65 7.93 4.83
CA VAL A 274 16.53 8.26 3.71
C VAL A 274 17.95 7.75 3.97
N SER A 275 18.52 7.99 5.16
CA SER A 275 19.87 7.53 5.52
C SER A 275 19.99 6.01 5.48
N ARG A 276 19.00 5.29 6.00
CA ARG A 276 18.95 3.83 5.93
C ARG A 276 18.84 3.28 4.51
N ALA A 277 18.10 3.98 3.65
CA ALA A 277 18.00 3.61 2.25
C ALA A 277 19.34 3.80 1.51
N ALA A 278 20.05 4.89 1.80
CA ALA A 278 21.39 5.17 1.25
C ALA A 278 22.43 4.14 1.71
N GLU A 279 22.42 3.74 2.99
CA GLU A 279 23.29 2.69 3.52
C GLU A 279 23.11 1.35 2.80
N ARG A 280 21.87 0.98 2.46
CA ARG A 280 21.56 -0.27 1.74
C ARG A 280 22.03 -0.25 0.28
N THR A 281 22.12 0.92 -0.33
CA THR A 281 22.57 1.08 -1.73
C THR A 281 24.09 1.12 -1.82
N ARG A 282 24.79 1.59 -0.80
CA ARG A 282 26.25 1.76 -0.75
C ARG A 282 27.08 0.49 -0.96
N PRO A 283 26.77 -0.68 -0.34
CA PRO A 283 27.58 -1.90 -0.55
C PRO A 283 27.47 -2.46 -1.97
N GLU A 284 26.38 -2.22 -2.69
CA GLU A 284 26.21 -2.68 -4.08
C GLU A 284 27.00 -1.82 -5.07
N ALA A 285 27.11 -0.53 -4.84
CA ALA A 285 27.92 0.38 -5.66
C ALA A 285 29.43 0.09 -5.48
N ALA A 286 29.87 -0.17 -4.24
CA ALA A 286 31.25 -0.53 -3.93
C ALA A 286 31.63 -1.91 -4.53
N ALA A 287 30.75 -2.89 -4.49
CA ALA A 287 30.96 -4.21 -5.07
C ALA A 287 30.99 -4.17 -6.61
N ARG A 288 30.20 -3.31 -7.24
CA ARG A 288 30.24 -3.10 -8.71
C ARG A 288 31.53 -2.37 -9.15
N ALA A 289 32.01 -1.41 -8.37
CA ALA A 289 33.25 -0.70 -8.66
C ALA A 289 34.48 -1.63 -8.49
N ALA A 290 34.46 -2.52 -7.50
CA ALA A 290 35.55 -3.49 -7.29
C ALA A 290 35.56 -4.62 -8.34
N GLY A 291 34.40 -5.06 -8.85
CA GLY A 291 34.29 -6.11 -9.87
C GLY A 291 34.60 -5.63 -11.30
N GLY A 292 34.67 -4.31 -11.55
CA GLY A 292 34.98 -3.74 -12.86
C GLY A 292 36.47 -3.65 -13.17
N GLN A 293 37.37 -3.94 -12.22
CA GLN A 293 38.82 -3.84 -12.43
C GLN A 293 39.53 -5.16 -12.74
N GLU A 294 38.83 -6.30 -12.77
CA GLU A 294 39.44 -7.64 -12.97
C GLU A 294 39.34 -8.17 -14.42
N VAL A 295 38.85 -7.40 -15.39
CA VAL A 295 38.67 -7.89 -16.77
C VAL A 295 39.66 -7.26 -17.76
N GLU A 296 40.72 -6.56 -17.31
CA GLU A 296 41.76 -6.03 -18.18
C GLU A 296 43.15 -6.50 -17.74
N LYS A 297 43.41 -7.82 -17.92
CA LYS A 297 44.76 -8.37 -18.01
C LYS A 297 44.78 -9.60 -18.91
#